data_48721d2e6640ff27aabb569585a8ba78
#
_entry.id   48721d2e6640ff27aabb569585a8ba78
#
_cell.length_a   1.000
_cell.length_b   1.000
_cell.length_c   1.000
_cell.angle_alpha   90.00
_cell.angle_beta   90.00
_cell.angle_gamma   90.00
#
_symmetry.space_group_name_H-M   'P 1'
#
loop_
_entity.id
_entity.type
_entity.pdbx_description
1 polymer ?
#
loop_
_entity_poly.entity_id
_entity_poly.type
_entity_poly.pdbx_seq_one_letter_code
_entity_poly.pdbx_strand_id
1 'polypeptide(L)'
;VPSKQKPKAILLCCTTGLGTTDKMKMLLQGCLEGIDIDVVEMTYAELSTEGNRCDVFRKYDIQFIITTSKLMIQGVTTLMLNELIDERGEKVIYSTVGRYCDKDKTQRFIENIVRSFTIKNLIGQLTILNPDKIMGDVEETVSKLEILEDTTYSIDQKKMLYIHMCVMVERLILEKGRLPQEDMTDDLKCRESFIKNLKESFSVIENKYNVSLNEREILMIYYLTENN
;
A
#
# COMPACT_ATOMS: atom_id res chain seq x y z
N VAL A 1 -42.94 -9.09 -1.74
CA VAL A 1 -42.18 -7.90 -2.17
C VAL A 1 -40.71 -8.27 -2.07
N PRO A 2 -39.92 -8.25 -3.15
CA PRO A 2 -38.50 -8.52 -3.06
C PRO A 2 -37.89 -7.46 -2.15
N SER A 3 -37.23 -7.88 -1.06
CA SER A 3 -36.49 -6.99 -0.19
C SER A 3 -35.41 -6.33 -1.04
N LYS A 4 -35.47 -5.00 -1.21
CA LYS A 4 -34.41 -4.24 -1.87
C LYS A 4 -33.10 -4.59 -1.15
N GLN A 5 -32.18 -5.20 -1.88
CA GLN A 5 -30.87 -5.54 -1.36
C GLN A 5 -30.20 -4.23 -0.92
N LYS A 6 -29.68 -4.16 0.31
CA LYS A 6 -29.01 -2.96 0.81
C LYS A 6 -27.78 -2.66 -0.04
N PRO A 7 -27.48 -1.39 -0.35
CA PRO A 7 -26.24 -1.04 -0.99
C PRO A 7 -25.05 -1.46 -0.11
N LYS A 8 -23.99 -1.95 -0.73
CA LYS A 8 -22.78 -2.38 -0.03
C LYS A 8 -21.94 -1.17 0.34
N ALA A 9 -21.33 -1.20 1.52
CA ALA A 9 -20.47 -0.11 1.94
C ALA A 9 -19.29 -0.57 2.78
N ILE A 10 -18.19 0.21 2.72
CA ILE A 10 -17.09 0.20 3.67
C ILE A 10 -17.34 1.34 4.65
N LEU A 11 -17.32 1.04 5.95
CA LEU A 11 -17.56 2.03 6.99
C LEU A 11 -16.23 2.60 7.50
N LEU A 12 -16.05 3.92 7.42
CA LEU A 12 -14.95 4.64 8.04
C LEU A 12 -15.33 5.15 9.42
N CYS A 13 -14.48 4.90 10.40
CA CYS A 13 -14.67 5.33 11.76
C CYS A 13 -13.37 5.96 12.31
N CYS A 14 -13.36 7.28 12.53
CA CYS A 14 -12.20 8.00 13.03
C CYS A 14 -12.48 8.69 14.37
N THR A 15 -11.46 8.73 15.24
CA THR A 15 -11.50 9.46 16.51
C THR A 15 -11.16 10.94 16.37
N THR A 16 -10.53 11.36 15.27
CA THR A 16 -9.94 12.70 15.09
C THR A 16 -10.85 13.72 14.40
N GLY A 17 -12.14 13.39 14.23
CA GLY A 17 -13.14 14.29 13.66
C GLY A 17 -13.26 14.27 12.14
N LEU A 18 -14.27 14.99 11.63
CA LEU A 18 -14.75 14.90 10.23
C LEU A 18 -13.69 15.18 9.15
N GLY A 19 -12.79 16.14 9.35
CA GLY A 19 -11.84 16.54 8.31
C GLY A 19 -10.80 15.48 7.93
N THR A 20 -10.44 14.57 8.84
CA THR A 20 -9.56 13.44 8.53
C THR A 20 -10.33 12.33 7.83
N THR A 21 -11.57 12.10 8.26
CA THR A 21 -12.47 11.10 7.68
C THR A 21 -12.80 11.43 6.24
N ASP A 22 -13.11 12.70 5.92
CA ASP A 22 -13.39 13.15 4.56
C ASP A 22 -12.25 12.87 3.58
N LYS A 23 -11.00 13.17 3.99
CA LYS A 23 -9.81 12.90 3.15
C LYS A 23 -9.62 11.40 2.91
N MET A 24 -9.83 10.59 3.93
CA MET A 24 -9.74 9.13 3.84
C MET A 24 -10.84 8.57 2.96
N LYS A 25 -12.06 9.08 3.07
CA LYS A 25 -13.20 8.72 2.24
C LYS A 25 -12.92 9.01 0.77
N MET A 26 -12.47 10.21 0.45
CA MET A 26 -12.09 10.58 -0.93
C MET A 26 -11.01 9.65 -1.49
N LEU A 27 -9.98 9.34 -0.71
CA LEU A 27 -8.90 8.43 -1.12
C LEU A 27 -9.45 7.03 -1.41
N LEU A 28 -10.23 6.46 -0.50
CA LEU A 28 -10.81 5.12 -0.69
C LEU A 28 -11.81 5.06 -1.83
N GLN A 29 -12.64 6.09 -2.00
CA GLN A 29 -13.55 6.19 -3.15
C GLN A 29 -12.80 6.21 -4.47
N GLY A 30 -11.67 6.93 -4.54
CA GLY A 30 -10.80 6.93 -5.72
C GLY A 30 -10.19 5.54 -6.00
N CYS A 31 -9.89 4.76 -4.96
CA CYS A 31 -9.38 3.39 -5.13
C CYS A 31 -10.46 2.39 -5.59
N LEU A 32 -11.74 2.66 -5.33
CA LEU A 32 -12.89 1.78 -5.66
C LEU A 32 -13.41 1.97 -7.10
N GLU A 33 -12.66 2.59 -7.99
CA GLU A 33 -13.10 2.85 -9.35
C GLU A 33 -13.61 1.58 -10.06
N GLY A 34 -14.86 1.63 -10.52
CA GLY A 34 -15.52 0.50 -11.19
C GLY A 34 -15.99 -0.63 -10.27
N ILE A 35 -15.99 -0.42 -8.95
CA ILE A 35 -16.53 -1.33 -7.93
C ILE A 35 -17.74 -0.67 -7.27
N ASP A 36 -18.90 -1.34 -7.30
CA ASP A 36 -20.17 -0.84 -6.74
C ASP A 36 -20.24 -1.05 -5.22
N ILE A 37 -19.41 -0.29 -4.51
CA ILE A 37 -19.34 -0.26 -3.04
C ILE A 37 -19.17 1.19 -2.60
N ASP A 38 -20.06 1.64 -1.72
CA ASP A 38 -20.00 2.97 -1.13
C ASP A 38 -18.95 3.06 -0.01
N VAL A 39 -18.45 4.26 0.24
CA VAL A 39 -17.68 4.57 1.45
C VAL A 39 -18.51 5.50 2.31
N VAL A 40 -18.90 5.01 3.48
CA VAL A 40 -19.72 5.75 4.45
C VAL A 40 -18.92 6.03 5.72
N GLU A 41 -19.29 7.03 6.45
CA GLU A 41 -18.55 7.47 7.64
C GLU A 41 -19.43 7.55 8.87
N MET A 42 -18.83 7.33 10.04
CA MET A 42 -19.47 7.44 11.33
C MET A 42 -18.43 7.86 12.38
N THR A 43 -18.87 8.54 13.43
CA THR A 43 -17.99 8.88 14.54
C THR A 43 -17.66 7.66 15.39
N TYR A 44 -16.47 7.64 15.98
CA TYR A 44 -16.06 6.59 16.91
C TYR A 44 -16.99 6.50 18.12
N ALA A 45 -17.46 7.65 18.63
CA ALA A 45 -18.33 7.72 19.79
C ALA A 45 -19.67 7.01 19.54
N GLU A 46 -20.31 7.28 18.40
CA GLU A 46 -21.56 6.62 18.00
C GLU A 46 -21.37 5.11 17.83
N LEU A 47 -20.36 4.73 17.05
CA LEU A 47 -20.11 3.33 16.74
C LEU A 47 -19.71 2.51 17.97
N SER A 48 -18.91 3.07 18.88
CA SER A 48 -18.50 2.40 20.11
C SER A 48 -19.64 2.22 21.11
N THR A 49 -20.63 3.15 21.11
CA THR A 49 -21.77 3.13 22.03
C THR A 49 -22.89 2.21 21.53
N GLU A 50 -23.24 2.31 20.27
CA GLU A 50 -24.40 1.63 19.71
C GLU A 50 -24.03 0.31 18.97
N GLY A 51 -22.79 0.18 18.54
CA GLY A 51 -22.29 -0.99 17.82
C GLY A 51 -23.08 -1.23 16.52
N ASN A 52 -23.46 -2.47 16.28
CA ASN A 52 -24.22 -2.87 15.09
C ASN A 52 -25.70 -2.41 15.09
N ARG A 53 -26.15 -1.69 16.13
CA ARG A 53 -27.50 -1.10 16.19
C ARG A 53 -27.58 0.26 15.52
N CYS A 54 -26.46 0.89 15.18
CA CYS A 54 -26.42 2.14 14.45
C CYS A 54 -27.22 2.08 13.15
N ASP A 55 -27.83 3.19 12.78
CA ASP A 55 -28.65 3.30 11.57
C ASP A 55 -27.92 2.96 10.26
N VAL A 56 -26.59 3.14 10.23
CA VAL A 56 -25.77 2.78 9.07
C VAL A 56 -25.90 1.29 8.71
N PHE A 57 -25.99 0.38 9.70
CA PHE A 57 -26.16 -1.04 9.46
C PHE A 57 -27.60 -1.42 9.00
N ARG A 58 -28.57 -0.52 9.21
CA ARG A 58 -29.91 -0.68 8.67
C ARG A 58 -29.98 -0.28 7.20
N LYS A 59 -29.21 0.77 6.82
CA LYS A 59 -29.21 1.36 5.46
C LYS A 59 -28.28 0.62 4.51
N TYR A 60 -27.14 0.13 5.00
CA TYR A 60 -26.08 -0.46 4.19
C TYR A 60 -25.77 -1.90 4.63
N ASP A 61 -25.28 -2.68 3.68
CA ASP A 61 -24.61 -3.96 3.91
C ASP A 61 -23.11 -3.68 4.09
N ILE A 62 -22.69 -3.51 5.37
CA ILE A 62 -21.31 -3.13 5.71
C ILE A 62 -20.38 -4.33 5.51
N GLN A 63 -19.43 -4.19 4.58
CA GLN A 63 -18.49 -5.24 4.21
C GLN A 63 -17.36 -5.38 5.25
N PHE A 64 -16.81 -4.28 5.68
CA PHE A 64 -15.87 -4.17 6.80
C PHE A 64 -15.79 -2.73 7.29
N ILE A 65 -15.14 -2.54 8.46
CA ILE A 65 -14.98 -1.25 9.09
C ILE A 65 -13.49 -0.90 9.10
N ILE A 66 -13.15 0.33 8.74
CA ILE A 66 -11.80 0.89 8.87
C ILE A 66 -11.81 1.89 10.01
N THR A 67 -10.89 1.76 10.95
CA THR A 67 -10.81 2.63 12.12
C THR A 67 -9.38 3.10 12.39
N THR A 68 -9.24 4.26 13.04
CA THR A 68 -7.96 4.79 13.52
C THR A 68 -7.59 4.30 14.92
N SER A 69 -8.54 3.70 15.64
CA SER A 69 -8.36 3.18 16.99
C SER A 69 -8.96 1.79 17.12
N LYS A 70 -8.44 0.98 18.03
CA LYS A 70 -8.92 -0.39 18.24
C LYS A 70 -10.41 -0.38 18.61
N LEU A 71 -11.20 -1.06 17.79
CA LEU A 71 -12.63 -1.22 17.95
C LEU A 71 -13.04 -2.62 17.50
N MET A 72 -13.99 -3.24 18.18
CA MET A 72 -14.55 -4.53 17.81
C MET A 72 -16.08 -4.41 17.75
N ILE A 73 -16.64 -4.69 16.59
CA ILE A 73 -18.10 -4.69 16.38
C ILE A 73 -18.54 -6.14 16.09
N GLN A 74 -19.52 -6.61 16.82
CA GLN A 74 -20.00 -7.98 16.66
C GLN A 74 -20.57 -8.20 15.25
N GLY A 75 -20.08 -9.24 14.58
CA GLY A 75 -20.58 -9.66 13.27
C GLY A 75 -19.98 -8.91 12.08
N VAL A 76 -19.08 -7.94 12.29
CA VAL A 76 -18.41 -7.22 11.19
C VAL A 76 -16.90 -7.15 11.44
N THR A 77 -16.12 -7.43 10.40
CA THR A 77 -14.67 -7.34 10.49
C THR A 77 -14.24 -5.88 10.61
N THR A 78 -13.38 -5.58 11.58
CA THR A 78 -12.78 -4.27 11.77
C THR A 78 -11.29 -4.34 11.52
N LEU A 79 -10.79 -3.42 10.71
CA LEU A 79 -9.38 -3.21 10.41
C LEU A 79 -8.93 -1.87 10.96
N MET A 80 -7.77 -1.84 11.58
CA MET A 80 -7.09 -0.57 11.81
C MET A 80 -6.51 -0.05 10.48
N LEU A 81 -6.33 1.26 10.37
CA LEU A 81 -5.89 1.90 9.15
C LEU A 81 -4.55 1.34 8.62
N ASN A 82 -3.61 1.02 9.50
CA ASN A 82 -2.34 0.39 9.14
C ASN A 82 -2.50 -1.06 8.67
N GLU A 83 -3.50 -1.78 9.20
CA GLU A 83 -3.81 -3.16 8.79
C GLU A 83 -4.44 -3.23 7.39
N LEU A 84 -4.98 -2.12 6.87
CA LEU A 84 -5.57 -2.07 5.54
C LEU A 84 -4.56 -2.35 4.42
N ILE A 85 -3.30 -2.02 4.66
CA ILE A 85 -2.18 -2.14 3.72
C ILE A 85 -1.19 -3.24 4.12
N ASP A 86 -1.67 -4.27 4.80
CA ASP A 86 -0.92 -5.47 5.14
C ASP A 86 -1.66 -6.74 4.68
N GLU A 87 -1.10 -7.92 4.94
CA GLU A 87 -1.72 -9.20 4.57
C GLU A 87 -3.12 -9.41 5.17
N ARG A 88 -3.40 -8.84 6.34
CA ARG A 88 -4.73 -8.95 6.96
C ARG A 88 -5.76 -8.17 6.18
N GLY A 89 -5.41 -6.94 5.77
CA GLY A 89 -6.26 -6.11 4.92
C GLY A 89 -6.52 -6.77 3.58
N GLU A 90 -5.49 -7.32 2.95
CA GLU A 90 -5.62 -8.08 1.71
C GLU A 90 -6.62 -9.24 1.84
N LYS A 91 -6.46 -10.08 2.85
CA LYS A 91 -7.38 -11.20 3.12
C LYS A 91 -8.82 -10.74 3.34
N VAL A 92 -9.02 -9.64 4.07
CA VAL A 92 -10.36 -9.07 4.30
C VAL A 92 -10.95 -8.53 3.01
N ILE A 93 -10.18 -7.81 2.19
CA ILE A 93 -10.66 -7.28 0.91
C ILE A 93 -11.06 -8.42 -0.02
N TYR A 94 -10.23 -9.46 -0.19
CA TYR A 94 -10.60 -10.62 -1.01
C TYR A 94 -11.82 -11.35 -0.49
N SER A 95 -11.96 -11.51 0.82
CA SER A 95 -13.10 -12.22 1.41
C SER A 95 -14.41 -11.42 1.43
N THR A 96 -14.37 -10.12 1.22
CA THR A 96 -15.52 -9.21 1.23
C THR A 96 -15.77 -8.61 -0.16
N VAL A 97 -14.93 -7.66 -0.58
CA VAL A 97 -15.03 -6.98 -1.89
C VAL A 97 -14.90 -7.97 -3.05
N GLY A 98 -13.97 -8.92 -2.96
CA GLY A 98 -13.75 -9.95 -3.98
C GLY A 98 -14.91 -10.90 -4.23
N ARG A 99 -15.97 -10.87 -3.40
CA ARG A 99 -17.21 -11.61 -3.67
C ARG A 99 -18.08 -10.95 -4.74
N TYR A 100 -17.87 -9.67 -5.02
CA TYR A 100 -18.75 -8.84 -5.84
C TYR A 100 -18.09 -8.32 -7.10
N CYS A 101 -16.78 -8.54 -7.25
CA CYS A 101 -16.04 -8.18 -8.45
C CYS A 101 -15.05 -9.29 -8.85
N ASP A 102 -14.55 -9.20 -10.08
CA ASP A 102 -13.53 -10.12 -10.56
C ASP A 102 -12.20 -9.95 -9.82
N LYS A 103 -11.32 -10.95 -9.97
CA LYS A 103 -10.03 -10.98 -9.30
C LYS A 103 -9.14 -9.77 -9.68
N ASP A 104 -9.18 -9.36 -10.94
CA ASP A 104 -8.35 -8.27 -11.45
C ASP A 104 -8.77 -6.90 -10.88
N LYS A 105 -10.08 -6.68 -10.72
CA LYS A 105 -10.59 -5.47 -10.07
C LYS A 105 -10.26 -5.45 -8.58
N THR A 106 -10.40 -6.58 -7.91
CA THR A 106 -10.05 -6.71 -6.49
C THR A 106 -8.56 -6.43 -6.29
N GLN A 107 -7.71 -7.00 -7.14
CA GLN A 107 -6.27 -6.79 -7.10
C GLN A 107 -5.91 -5.32 -7.32
N ARG A 108 -6.49 -4.68 -8.35
CA ARG A 108 -6.28 -3.23 -8.60
C ARG A 108 -6.73 -2.37 -7.44
N PHE A 109 -7.84 -2.70 -6.79
CA PHE A 109 -8.27 -1.98 -5.59
C PHE A 109 -7.23 -2.05 -4.47
N ILE A 110 -6.67 -3.22 -4.21
CA ILE A 110 -5.62 -3.43 -3.22
C ILE A 110 -4.36 -2.61 -3.58
N GLU A 111 -3.91 -2.71 -4.83
CA GLU A 111 -2.73 -1.98 -5.32
C GLU A 111 -2.91 -0.46 -5.21
N ASN A 112 -4.09 0.05 -5.57
CA ASN A 112 -4.42 1.47 -5.45
C ASN A 112 -4.41 1.95 -3.99
N ILE A 113 -4.90 1.13 -3.06
CA ILE A 113 -4.83 1.43 -1.62
C ILE A 113 -3.36 1.48 -1.17
N VAL A 114 -2.59 0.44 -1.45
CA VAL A 114 -1.16 0.37 -1.05
C VAL A 114 -0.40 1.57 -1.60
N ARG A 115 -0.57 1.87 -2.90
CA ARG A 115 0.04 3.02 -3.55
C ARG A 115 -0.33 4.33 -2.88
N SER A 116 -1.62 4.59 -2.69
CA SER A 116 -2.12 5.86 -2.15
C SER A 116 -1.65 6.10 -0.71
N PHE A 117 -1.65 5.05 0.12
CA PHE A 117 -1.17 5.14 1.50
C PHE A 117 0.36 5.28 1.58
N THR A 118 1.08 4.62 0.68
CA THR A 118 2.55 4.74 0.60
C THR A 118 2.96 6.15 0.20
N ILE A 119 2.32 6.73 -0.82
CA ILE A 119 2.56 8.13 -1.24
C ILE A 119 2.30 9.08 -0.07
N LYS A 120 1.21 8.91 0.67
CA LYS A 120 0.90 9.74 1.84
C LYS A 120 2.00 9.66 2.91
N ASN A 121 2.57 8.50 3.12
CA ASN A 121 3.69 8.33 4.06
C ASN A 121 4.97 8.99 3.54
N LEU A 122 5.22 8.96 2.23
CA LEU A 122 6.40 9.54 1.60
C LEU A 122 6.40 11.08 1.59
N ILE A 123 5.23 11.73 1.54
CA ILE A 123 5.13 13.20 1.52
C ILE A 123 5.90 13.86 2.69
N GLY A 124 5.96 13.21 3.85
CA GLY A 124 6.70 13.71 5.01
C GLY A 124 8.19 13.33 5.04
N GLN A 125 8.66 12.46 4.13
CA GLN A 125 10.03 11.93 4.13
C GLN A 125 10.86 12.46 2.97
N LEU A 126 10.25 12.76 1.83
CA LEU A 126 10.92 13.32 0.66
C LEU A 126 10.97 14.85 0.72
N THR A 127 12.11 15.42 0.38
CA THR A 127 12.36 16.87 0.44
C THR A 127 12.51 17.50 -0.93
N ILE A 128 13.06 16.78 -1.91
CA ILE A 128 13.33 17.30 -3.26
C ILE A 128 12.59 16.56 -4.37
N LEU A 129 12.24 15.29 -4.16
CA LEU A 129 11.52 14.49 -5.15
C LEU A 129 10.01 14.64 -4.99
N ASN A 130 9.30 14.66 -6.14
CA ASN A 130 7.84 14.57 -6.14
C ASN A 130 7.43 13.13 -5.85
N PRO A 131 6.68 12.86 -4.74
CA PRO A 131 6.32 11.50 -4.32
C PRO A 131 5.57 10.70 -5.39
N ASP A 132 4.64 11.31 -6.13
CA ASP A 132 3.87 10.62 -7.16
C ASP A 132 4.72 10.16 -8.33
N LYS A 133 5.68 11.01 -8.75
CA LYS A 133 6.57 10.70 -9.88
C LYS A 133 7.55 9.60 -9.55
N ILE A 134 8.25 9.73 -8.41
CA ILE A 134 9.21 8.70 -8.00
C ILE A 134 8.52 7.38 -7.70
N MET A 135 7.32 7.42 -7.12
CA MET A 135 6.54 6.22 -6.86
C MET A 135 6.21 5.45 -8.14
N GLY A 136 5.80 6.15 -9.22
CA GLY A 136 5.54 5.51 -10.51
C GLY A 136 6.77 4.82 -11.09
N ASP A 137 7.94 5.45 -11.01
CA ASP A 137 9.21 4.87 -11.49
C ASP A 137 9.64 3.65 -10.65
N VAL A 138 9.40 3.70 -9.34
CA VAL A 138 9.69 2.58 -8.43
C VAL A 138 8.72 1.42 -8.63
N GLU A 139 7.42 1.68 -8.84
CA GLU A 139 6.44 0.65 -9.18
C GLU A 139 6.82 -0.11 -10.45
N GLU A 140 7.23 0.61 -11.50
CA GLU A 140 7.71 0.01 -12.75
C GLU A 140 8.96 -0.85 -12.51
N THR A 141 9.90 -0.35 -11.72
CA THR A 141 11.14 -1.06 -11.36
C THR A 141 10.83 -2.35 -10.60
N VAL A 142 9.97 -2.30 -9.58
CA VAL A 142 9.61 -3.47 -8.78
C VAL A 142 8.86 -4.50 -9.63
N SER A 143 7.92 -4.05 -10.47
CA SER A 143 7.19 -4.94 -11.39
C SER A 143 8.12 -5.63 -12.39
N LYS A 144 9.11 -4.91 -12.92
CA LYS A 144 10.12 -5.52 -13.80
C LYS A 144 10.99 -6.52 -13.05
N LEU A 145 11.36 -6.23 -11.80
CA LEU A 145 12.13 -7.15 -10.96
C LEU A 145 11.33 -8.42 -10.67
N GLU A 146 10.04 -8.34 -10.35
CA GLU A 146 9.17 -9.51 -10.19
C GLU A 146 9.18 -10.42 -11.43
N ILE A 147 9.12 -9.83 -12.63
CA ILE A 147 9.16 -10.58 -13.89
C ILE A 147 10.54 -11.25 -14.08
N LEU A 148 11.63 -10.55 -13.82
CA LEU A 148 13.00 -11.08 -14.03
C LEU A 148 13.37 -12.17 -13.00
N GLU A 149 12.81 -12.09 -11.79
CA GLU A 149 13.01 -13.07 -10.72
C GLU A 149 11.97 -14.22 -10.74
N ASP A 150 11.01 -14.18 -11.68
CA ASP A 150 9.87 -15.12 -11.75
C ASP A 150 9.17 -15.28 -10.41
N THR A 151 8.90 -14.16 -9.73
CA THR A 151 8.30 -14.11 -8.40
C THR A 151 7.19 -13.07 -8.32
N THR A 152 6.43 -13.10 -7.23
CA THR A 152 5.45 -12.06 -6.90
C THR A 152 5.65 -11.68 -5.42
N TYR A 153 5.98 -10.43 -5.19
CA TYR A 153 6.16 -9.93 -3.83
C TYR A 153 4.83 -9.75 -3.11
N SER A 154 4.82 -10.07 -1.83
CA SER A 154 3.67 -9.80 -0.96
C SER A 154 3.40 -8.29 -0.84
N ILE A 155 2.21 -7.93 -0.38
CA ILE A 155 1.84 -6.52 -0.13
C ILE A 155 2.83 -5.84 0.81
N ASP A 156 3.24 -6.53 1.88
CA ASP A 156 4.19 -5.98 2.83
C ASP A 156 5.58 -5.78 2.22
N GLN A 157 6.06 -6.73 1.42
CA GLN A 157 7.30 -6.58 0.66
C GLN A 157 7.22 -5.40 -0.32
N LYS A 158 6.16 -5.30 -1.12
CA LYS A 158 5.95 -4.17 -2.05
C LYS A 158 5.94 -2.83 -1.33
N LYS A 159 5.19 -2.72 -0.24
CA LYS A 159 5.13 -1.51 0.59
C LYS A 159 6.52 -1.10 1.08
N MET A 160 7.29 -2.04 1.62
CA MET A 160 8.64 -1.78 2.11
C MET A 160 9.61 -1.41 0.99
N LEU A 161 9.56 -2.11 -0.15
CA LEU A 161 10.35 -1.80 -1.33
C LEU A 161 10.05 -0.39 -1.86
N TYR A 162 8.77 -0.03 -1.98
CA TYR A 162 8.36 1.28 -2.46
C TYR A 162 8.88 2.42 -1.57
N ILE A 163 8.70 2.31 -0.26
CA ILE A 163 9.18 3.32 0.69
C ILE A 163 10.71 3.40 0.64
N HIS A 164 11.38 2.26 0.75
CA HIS A 164 12.84 2.21 0.77
C HIS A 164 13.45 2.78 -0.49
N MET A 165 12.99 2.34 -1.68
CA MET A 165 13.54 2.76 -2.96
C MET A 165 13.29 4.25 -3.24
N CYS A 166 12.11 4.79 -2.90
CA CYS A 166 11.84 6.22 -3.07
C CYS A 166 12.80 7.08 -2.22
N VAL A 167 12.96 6.73 -0.94
CA VAL A 167 13.85 7.45 -0.03
C VAL A 167 15.33 7.25 -0.41
N MET A 168 15.70 6.04 -0.84
CA MET A 168 17.03 5.72 -1.33
C MET A 168 17.42 6.57 -2.54
N VAL A 169 16.55 6.70 -3.54
CA VAL A 169 16.85 7.51 -4.74
C VAL A 169 17.09 8.96 -4.35
N GLU A 170 16.28 9.55 -3.47
CA GLU A 170 16.52 10.91 -2.99
C GLU A 170 17.85 11.04 -2.28
N ARG A 171 18.18 10.08 -1.42
CA ARG A 171 19.49 10.04 -0.74
C ARG A 171 20.65 9.95 -1.72
N LEU A 172 20.59 9.07 -2.71
CA LEU A 172 21.61 8.93 -3.74
C LEU A 172 21.82 10.23 -4.56
N ILE A 173 20.75 10.99 -4.80
CA ILE A 173 20.83 12.31 -5.43
C ILE A 173 21.57 13.31 -4.54
N LEU A 174 21.20 13.36 -3.25
CA LEU A 174 21.79 14.30 -2.28
C LEU A 174 23.25 13.99 -1.94
N GLU A 175 23.61 12.71 -1.92
CA GLU A 175 24.92 12.21 -1.52
C GLU A 175 25.90 12.05 -2.70
N LYS A 176 25.53 12.52 -3.91
CA LYS A 176 26.39 12.42 -5.10
C LYS A 176 27.83 12.78 -4.81
N GLY A 177 28.74 11.79 -4.96
CA GLY A 177 30.17 11.95 -4.77
C GLY A 177 30.67 11.87 -3.33
N ARG A 178 29.83 11.50 -2.34
CA ARG A 178 30.18 11.39 -0.92
C ARG A 178 30.30 9.97 -0.38
N LEU A 179 29.79 8.99 -1.09
CA LEU A 179 29.81 7.60 -0.62
C LEU A 179 31.14 6.93 -1.03
N PRO A 180 31.90 6.32 -0.10
CA PRO A 180 33.00 5.43 -0.46
C PRO A 180 32.45 4.23 -1.23
N GLN A 181 33.18 3.78 -2.24
CA GLN A 181 32.98 2.45 -2.81
C GLN A 181 33.39 1.44 -1.73
N GLU A 182 32.44 0.74 -1.16
CA GLU A 182 32.70 -0.40 -0.28
C GLU A 182 32.92 -1.64 -1.16
N ASP A 183 33.89 -2.49 -0.81
CA ASP A 183 34.14 -3.75 -1.53
C ASP A 183 32.99 -4.73 -1.31
N MET A 184 32.62 -5.50 -2.36
CA MET A 184 31.55 -6.49 -2.31
C MET A 184 31.69 -7.43 -1.13
N THR A 185 30.69 -7.45 -0.27
CA THR A 185 30.62 -8.43 0.81
C THR A 185 30.46 -9.85 0.23
N ASP A 186 30.96 -10.87 0.93
CA ASP A 186 30.86 -12.27 0.48
C ASP A 186 29.41 -12.70 0.30
N ASP A 187 28.47 -12.06 0.99
CA ASP A 187 27.02 -12.30 0.87
C ASP A 187 26.45 -11.94 -0.52
N LEU A 188 27.02 -10.97 -1.21
CA LEU A 188 26.59 -10.59 -2.56
C LEU A 188 27.21 -11.46 -3.66
N LYS A 189 28.40 -12.03 -3.44
CA LYS A 189 29.09 -12.86 -4.44
C LYS A 189 28.31 -14.11 -4.86
N CYS A 190 27.44 -14.62 -3.99
CA CYS A 190 26.61 -15.79 -4.26
C CYS A 190 25.29 -15.45 -4.99
N ARG A 191 25.06 -14.18 -5.35
CA ARG A 191 23.75 -13.67 -5.80
C ARG A 191 23.82 -12.89 -7.12
N GLU A 192 24.71 -13.32 -8.00
CA GLU A 192 24.96 -12.64 -9.29
C GLU A 192 23.71 -12.47 -10.15
N SER A 193 22.80 -13.46 -10.13
CA SER A 193 21.55 -13.39 -10.89
C SER A 193 20.67 -12.25 -10.39
N PHE A 194 20.41 -12.20 -9.07
CA PHE A 194 19.61 -11.14 -8.47
C PHE A 194 20.20 -9.75 -8.72
N ILE A 195 21.53 -9.61 -8.53
CA ILE A 195 22.23 -8.32 -8.77
C ILE A 195 22.05 -7.87 -10.22
N LYS A 196 22.18 -8.79 -11.17
CA LYS A 196 21.96 -8.51 -12.59
C LYS A 196 20.52 -8.06 -12.87
N ASN A 197 19.53 -8.80 -12.36
CA ASN A 197 18.12 -8.51 -12.55
C ASN A 197 17.71 -7.20 -11.88
N LEU A 198 18.22 -6.92 -10.68
CA LEU A 198 18.00 -5.65 -9.98
C LEU A 198 18.60 -4.47 -10.77
N LYS A 199 19.84 -4.56 -11.22
CA LYS A 199 20.46 -3.50 -12.04
C LYS A 199 19.72 -3.27 -13.35
N GLU A 200 19.25 -4.32 -13.98
CA GLU A 200 18.47 -4.22 -15.22
C GLU A 200 17.11 -3.55 -14.95
N SER A 201 16.41 -3.91 -13.88
CA SER A 201 15.14 -3.30 -13.53
C SER A 201 15.30 -1.83 -13.09
N PHE A 202 16.35 -1.51 -12.36
CA PHE A 202 16.64 -0.17 -11.82
C PHE A 202 17.20 0.80 -12.86
N SER A 203 17.62 0.33 -14.04
CA SER A 203 18.28 1.13 -15.08
C SER A 203 17.51 2.40 -15.51
N VAL A 204 16.17 2.35 -15.49
CA VAL A 204 15.33 3.52 -15.80
C VAL A 204 15.54 4.63 -14.76
N ILE A 205 15.56 4.27 -13.48
CA ILE A 205 15.79 5.20 -12.37
C ILE A 205 17.22 5.75 -12.43
N GLU A 206 18.24 4.88 -12.67
CA GLU A 206 19.64 5.33 -12.80
C GLU A 206 19.80 6.41 -13.86
N ASN A 207 19.23 6.16 -15.04
CA ASN A 207 19.30 7.11 -16.16
C ASN A 207 18.52 8.39 -15.90
N LYS A 208 17.29 8.29 -15.36
CA LYS A 208 16.39 9.42 -15.16
C LYS A 208 16.87 10.38 -14.06
N TYR A 209 17.38 9.82 -12.97
CA TYR A 209 17.83 10.59 -11.80
C TYR A 209 19.35 10.76 -11.73
N ASN A 210 20.06 10.14 -12.68
CA ASN A 210 21.53 10.15 -12.73
C ASN A 210 22.15 9.71 -11.40
N VAL A 211 21.70 8.57 -10.90
CA VAL A 211 22.19 7.88 -9.70
C VAL A 211 22.68 6.48 -10.07
N SER A 212 23.39 5.83 -9.16
CA SER A 212 23.82 4.44 -9.32
C SER A 212 23.62 3.67 -8.03
N LEU A 213 23.17 2.41 -8.14
CA LEU A 213 23.07 1.52 -7.00
C LEU A 213 24.49 1.17 -6.50
N ASN A 214 24.71 1.38 -5.21
CA ASN A 214 25.87 0.84 -4.51
C ASN A 214 25.53 -0.53 -3.86
N GLU A 215 26.53 -1.22 -3.37
CA GLU A 215 26.40 -2.57 -2.81
C GLU A 215 25.51 -2.63 -1.58
N ARG A 216 25.58 -1.61 -0.72
CA ARG A 216 24.75 -1.49 0.46
C ARG A 216 23.27 -1.44 0.10
N GLU A 217 22.91 -0.68 -0.92
CA GLU A 217 21.53 -0.57 -1.39
C GLU A 217 21.05 -1.87 -2.05
N ILE A 218 21.91 -2.51 -2.84
CA ILE A 218 21.63 -3.82 -3.43
C ILE A 218 21.32 -4.85 -2.34
N LEU A 219 22.17 -4.89 -1.30
CA LEU A 219 21.98 -5.83 -0.18
C LEU A 219 20.69 -5.56 0.60
N MET A 220 20.38 -4.28 0.83
CA MET A 220 19.14 -3.90 1.52
C MET A 220 17.91 -4.30 0.72
N ILE A 221 17.87 -4.03 -0.58
CA ILE A 221 16.76 -4.43 -1.46
C ILE A 221 16.63 -5.95 -1.45
N TYR A 222 17.75 -6.67 -1.55
CA TYR A 222 17.75 -8.13 -1.46
C TYR A 222 17.08 -8.62 -0.16
N TYR A 223 17.46 -8.11 1.00
CA TYR A 223 16.83 -8.51 2.27
C TYR A 223 15.33 -8.18 2.34
N LEU A 224 14.89 -7.09 1.71
CA LEU A 224 13.47 -6.77 1.64
C LEU A 224 12.69 -7.73 0.72
N THR A 225 13.34 -8.37 -0.24
CA THR A 225 12.72 -9.37 -1.12
C THR A 225 12.70 -10.77 -0.51
N GLU A 226 13.63 -11.11 0.39
CA GLU A 226 13.79 -12.46 0.97
C GLU A 226 13.00 -12.64 2.29
N ASN A 227 12.70 -11.57 3.03
CA ASN A 227 11.99 -11.67 4.29
C ASN A 227 10.49 -11.96 4.06
N ASN A 228 10.15 -13.23 4.15
CA ASN A 228 8.80 -13.75 4.35
C ASN A 228 8.51 -13.93 5.83
#